data_fbadc00430a29b067d7b3bfb618427fb
#
_entry.id   fbadc00430a29b067d7b3bfb618427fb
#
_cell.length_a   1.000
_cell.length_b   1.000
_cell.length_c   1.000
_cell.angle_alpha   90.00
_cell.angle_beta   90.00
_cell.angle_gamma   90.00
#
_symmetry.space_group_name_H-M   'P 1'
#
loop_
_entity.id
_entity.type
_entity.pdbx_description
1 polymer ?
#
loop_
_entity_poly.entity_id
_entity_poly.type
_entity_poly.pdbx_seq_one_letter_code
_entity_poly.pdbx_strand_id
1 'polypeptide(L)'
;MPGIGASVDSAAMASEEETATLSEEAAAYAEGMERAEEALAAASGEVEVEPEGGEEPVRQFDEEALRRREAALAQIVQFGDPVLKSRASEVTEFDQALSDEIERMFHLMKDGLGVGLAATQVGKLRRLLVFQTNADAVPQELVNPEIEWLSDETEVAAEGCLSIPRVIVEDDRPLYARVRGQDRNGTEVLLEASGHEARVLQHEIDHLNGVLILDRTEKKQRKGAMKALRRGESFSPHDDD
;
A
#
# COMPACT_ATOMS: atom_id res chain seq x y z
N MET A 1 18.05 -42.67 -34.52
CA MET A 1 17.46 -41.36 -34.47
C MET A 1 16.01 -41.47 -34.03
N PRO A 2 15.61 -41.07 -32.84
CA PRO A 2 14.25 -40.67 -32.56
C PRO A 2 14.20 -39.18 -32.16
N GLY A 3 13.15 -38.54 -32.66
CA GLY A 3 12.91 -37.12 -32.58
C GLY A 3 12.57 -36.60 -31.17
N ILE A 4 13.04 -35.40 -30.94
CA ILE A 4 12.70 -34.56 -29.80
C ILE A 4 11.50 -33.72 -30.21
N GLY A 5 10.40 -33.95 -29.58
CA GLY A 5 9.19 -33.13 -29.71
C GLY A 5 8.34 -33.26 -28.45
N ALA A 6 8.54 -32.36 -27.51
CA ALA A 6 7.56 -32.04 -26.48
C ALA A 6 8.07 -30.85 -25.66
N SER A 7 7.18 -29.95 -25.32
CA SER A 7 7.28 -28.92 -24.29
C SER A 7 7.46 -27.47 -24.78
N VAL A 8 6.39 -26.93 -25.39
CA VAL A 8 6.13 -25.49 -25.43
C VAL A 8 4.71 -25.10 -24.97
N ASP A 9 3.86 -26.10 -24.69
CA ASP A 9 2.45 -25.83 -24.28
C ASP A 9 2.26 -25.62 -22.76
N SER A 10 3.22 -26.04 -21.93
CA SER A 10 3.07 -25.94 -20.47
C SER A 10 3.36 -24.54 -19.91
N ALA A 11 4.19 -23.78 -20.61
CA ALA A 11 4.55 -22.41 -20.15
C ALA A 11 3.47 -21.37 -20.53
N ALA A 12 2.72 -21.60 -21.62
CA ALA A 12 1.65 -20.70 -22.05
C ALA A 12 0.40 -20.81 -21.17
N MET A 13 0.07 -22.01 -20.68
CA MET A 13 -1.08 -22.22 -19.81
C MET A 13 -0.85 -21.69 -18.38
N ALA A 14 0.38 -21.73 -17.88
CA ALA A 14 0.73 -21.14 -16.59
C ALA A 14 0.60 -19.60 -16.59
N SER A 15 0.90 -18.94 -17.72
CA SER A 15 0.80 -17.48 -17.82
C SER A 15 -0.64 -16.96 -17.90
N GLU A 16 -1.60 -17.75 -18.41
CA GLU A 16 -3.01 -17.37 -18.50
C GLU A 16 -3.75 -17.55 -17.16
N GLU A 17 -3.44 -18.57 -16.38
CA GLU A 17 -3.98 -18.74 -15.03
C GLU A 17 -3.41 -17.71 -14.04
N GLU A 18 -2.11 -17.39 -14.16
CA GLU A 18 -1.44 -16.39 -13.34
C GLU A 18 -1.97 -14.98 -13.61
N THR A 19 -2.20 -14.62 -14.87
CA THR A 19 -2.81 -13.32 -15.25
C THR A 19 -4.28 -13.22 -14.82
N ALA A 20 -5.03 -14.30 -14.77
CA ALA A 20 -6.42 -14.30 -14.32
C ALA A 20 -6.52 -14.08 -12.80
N THR A 21 -5.66 -14.72 -12.00
CA THR A 21 -5.59 -14.51 -10.54
C THR A 21 -5.15 -13.10 -10.17
N LEU A 22 -4.21 -12.52 -10.89
CA LEU A 22 -3.73 -11.14 -10.69
C LEU A 22 -4.83 -10.10 -10.99
N SER A 23 -5.69 -10.38 -11.97
CA SER A 23 -6.86 -9.56 -12.30
C SER A 23 -7.93 -9.58 -11.20
N GLU A 24 -8.16 -10.72 -10.55
CA GLU A 24 -9.09 -10.86 -9.44
C GLU A 24 -8.57 -10.19 -8.15
N GLU A 25 -7.27 -10.26 -7.89
CA GLU A 25 -6.63 -9.60 -6.76
C GLU A 25 -6.63 -8.08 -6.90
N ALA A 26 -6.39 -7.56 -8.11
CA ALA A 26 -6.48 -6.13 -8.40
C ALA A 26 -7.91 -5.60 -8.26
N ALA A 27 -8.91 -6.39 -8.69
CA ALA A 27 -10.32 -6.06 -8.51
C ALA A 27 -10.71 -6.06 -7.02
N ALA A 28 -10.25 -7.02 -6.24
CA ALA A 28 -10.49 -7.09 -4.79
C ALA A 28 -9.85 -5.91 -4.03
N TYR A 29 -8.71 -5.42 -4.50
CA TYR A 29 -8.07 -4.22 -3.95
C TYR A 29 -8.85 -2.95 -4.30
N ALA A 30 -9.25 -2.79 -5.56
CA ALA A 30 -10.09 -1.67 -5.99
C ALA A 30 -11.40 -1.62 -5.20
N GLU A 31 -12.08 -2.76 -5.03
CA GLU A 31 -13.26 -2.87 -4.17
C GLU A 31 -12.95 -2.58 -2.69
N GLY A 32 -11.77 -2.96 -2.21
CA GLY A 32 -11.32 -2.66 -0.84
C GLY A 32 -11.07 -1.15 -0.65
N MET A 33 -10.52 -0.49 -1.66
CA MET A 33 -10.29 0.96 -1.68
C MET A 33 -11.61 1.73 -1.79
N GLU A 34 -12.53 1.32 -2.71
CA GLU A 34 -13.88 1.92 -2.80
C GLU A 34 -14.65 1.77 -1.47
N ARG A 35 -14.58 0.62 -0.83
CA ARG A 35 -15.20 0.40 0.50
C ARG A 35 -14.55 1.24 1.58
N ALA A 36 -13.25 1.53 1.50
CA ALA A 36 -12.57 2.42 2.44
C ALA A 36 -12.94 3.88 2.20
N GLU A 37 -13.16 4.30 0.94
CA GLU A 37 -13.64 5.63 0.59
C GLU A 37 -15.10 5.84 0.98
N GLU A 38 -16.00 4.88 0.70
CA GLU A 38 -17.41 4.92 1.15
C GLU A 38 -17.48 4.97 2.67
N ALA A 39 -16.62 4.24 3.37
CA ALA A 39 -16.54 4.27 4.82
C ALA A 39 -16.08 5.65 5.34
N LEU A 40 -15.17 6.30 4.62
CA LEU A 40 -14.66 7.63 4.96
C LEU A 40 -15.69 8.73 4.66
N ALA A 41 -16.41 8.63 3.54
CA ALA A 41 -17.51 9.52 3.17
C ALA A 41 -18.68 9.40 4.16
N ALA A 42 -19.06 8.18 4.55
CA ALA A 42 -20.08 7.96 5.58
C ALA A 42 -19.69 8.48 6.96
N ALA A 43 -18.39 8.50 7.29
CA ALA A 43 -17.88 9.08 8.54
C ALA A 43 -17.84 10.63 8.54
N SER A 44 -17.87 11.27 7.36
CA SER A 44 -17.87 12.74 7.23
C SER A 44 -19.26 13.42 7.33
N GLY A 45 -20.34 12.64 7.43
CA GLY A 45 -21.65 13.16 7.88
C GLY A 45 -22.49 13.89 6.83
N GLU A 46 -22.24 13.72 5.53
CA GLU A 46 -23.09 14.27 4.46
C GLU A 46 -23.66 13.15 3.57
N VAL A 47 -24.75 12.53 4.01
CA VAL A 47 -25.66 11.78 3.11
C VAL A 47 -27.08 12.03 3.57
N GLU A 48 -27.85 12.77 2.78
CA GLU A 48 -29.30 12.75 2.86
C GLU A 48 -29.80 11.40 2.32
N VAL A 49 -30.35 10.56 3.20
CA VAL A 49 -30.96 9.27 2.84
C VAL A 49 -32.47 9.40 2.87
N GLU A 50 -33.12 9.34 1.72
CA GLU A 50 -34.55 9.09 1.64
C GLU A 50 -34.83 7.57 1.85
N PRO A 51 -35.78 7.17 2.69
CA PRO A 51 -36.02 5.76 2.99
C PRO A 51 -37.10 5.17 2.09
N GLU A 52 -36.75 4.29 1.17
CA GLU A 52 -37.69 3.32 0.62
C GLU A 52 -37.15 1.88 0.71
N GLY A 53 -37.64 1.17 1.70
CA GLY A 53 -38.08 -0.23 1.72
C GLY A 53 -37.14 -1.30 1.17
N GLY A 54 -36.20 -1.78 2.01
CA GLY A 54 -35.46 -3.00 1.83
C GLY A 54 -34.27 -3.01 2.77
N GLU A 55 -34.42 -3.61 3.96
CA GLU A 55 -33.35 -3.69 4.95
C GLU A 55 -32.16 -4.49 4.42
N GLU A 56 -31.25 -3.85 3.72
CA GLU A 56 -29.85 -4.31 3.70
C GLU A 56 -29.22 -3.89 5.03
N PRO A 57 -28.43 -4.78 5.68
CA PRO A 57 -27.82 -4.41 6.94
C PRO A 57 -26.83 -3.28 6.66
N VAL A 58 -27.20 -2.07 7.06
CA VAL A 58 -26.25 -0.97 7.21
C VAL A 58 -25.12 -1.50 8.08
N ARG A 59 -23.94 -1.73 7.51
CA ARG A 59 -22.76 -2.10 8.28
C ARG A 59 -22.51 -0.95 9.25
N GLN A 60 -22.97 -1.09 10.48
CA GLN A 60 -22.50 -0.26 11.57
C GLN A 60 -20.99 -0.51 11.64
N PHE A 61 -20.21 0.44 11.14
CA PHE A 61 -18.81 0.47 11.50
C PHE A 61 -18.79 0.53 13.02
N ASP A 62 -18.16 -0.48 13.63
CA ASP A 62 -17.98 -0.51 15.05
C ASP A 62 -17.30 0.81 15.44
N GLU A 63 -17.96 1.64 16.25
CA GLU A 63 -17.39 2.92 16.73
C GLU A 63 -15.99 2.72 17.32
N GLU A 64 -15.72 1.55 17.85
CA GLU A 64 -14.42 1.18 18.37
C GLU A 64 -13.38 1.03 17.26
N ALA A 65 -13.75 0.47 16.10
CA ALA A 65 -12.86 0.38 14.94
C ALA A 65 -12.51 1.77 14.38
N LEU A 66 -13.50 2.67 14.31
CA LEU A 66 -13.25 4.06 13.90
C LEU A 66 -12.33 4.80 14.87
N ARG A 67 -12.51 4.62 16.19
CA ARG A 67 -11.63 5.20 17.19
C ARG A 67 -10.20 4.64 17.12
N ARG A 68 -10.06 3.33 16.90
CA ARG A 68 -8.73 2.71 16.70
C ARG A 68 -8.03 3.28 15.48
N ARG A 69 -8.75 3.42 14.37
CA ARG A 69 -8.23 4.02 13.15
C ARG A 69 -7.78 5.46 13.37
N GLU A 70 -8.60 6.28 13.99
CA GLU A 70 -8.26 7.68 14.30
C GLU A 70 -7.01 7.75 15.20
N ALA A 71 -6.95 6.92 16.22
CA ALA A 71 -5.79 6.84 17.12
C ALA A 71 -4.51 6.36 16.42
N ALA A 72 -4.61 5.46 15.44
CA ALA A 72 -3.50 5.02 14.63
C ALA A 72 -3.03 6.14 13.68
N LEU A 73 -3.95 6.77 12.96
CA LEU A 73 -3.65 7.87 12.03
C LEU A 73 -3.03 9.07 12.74
N ALA A 74 -3.40 9.35 13.99
CA ALA A 74 -2.79 10.41 14.80
C ALA A 74 -1.29 10.16 15.12
N GLN A 75 -0.82 8.92 14.98
CA GLN A 75 0.59 8.54 15.16
C GLN A 75 1.37 8.48 13.83
N ILE A 76 0.68 8.62 12.71
CA ILE A 76 1.29 8.63 11.38
C ILE A 76 1.63 10.07 10.99
N VAL A 77 2.86 10.26 10.58
CA VAL A 77 3.36 11.56 10.13
C VAL A 77 2.67 11.96 8.83
N GLN A 78 2.12 13.17 8.80
CA GLN A 78 1.34 13.66 7.68
C GLN A 78 2.19 14.46 6.67
N PHE A 79 1.70 14.52 5.44
CA PHE A 79 2.30 15.27 4.34
C PHE A 79 2.67 16.71 4.74
N GLY A 80 3.88 17.10 4.42
CA GLY A 80 4.46 18.39 4.80
C GLY A 80 5.56 18.28 5.85
N ASP A 81 5.63 17.17 6.60
CA ASP A 81 6.73 16.92 7.52
C ASP A 81 8.01 16.56 6.75
N PRO A 82 9.15 17.18 7.07
CA PRO A 82 10.43 16.90 6.40
C PRO A 82 10.91 15.45 6.49
N VAL A 83 10.51 14.70 7.52
CA VAL A 83 10.90 13.29 7.70
C VAL A 83 10.45 12.42 6.52
N LEU A 84 9.26 12.70 5.95
CA LEU A 84 8.73 11.97 4.80
C LEU A 84 9.52 12.22 3.50
N LYS A 85 10.34 13.24 3.46
CA LYS A 85 11.22 13.59 2.33
C LYS A 85 12.68 13.27 2.61
N SER A 86 12.96 12.64 3.74
CA SER A 86 14.29 12.27 4.16
C SER A 86 14.57 10.80 3.81
N ARG A 87 15.83 10.52 3.41
CA ARG A 87 16.26 9.14 3.19
C ARG A 87 16.53 8.47 4.53
N ALA A 88 15.95 7.28 4.72
CA ALA A 88 16.17 6.44 5.89
C ALA A 88 17.56 5.80 5.89
N SER A 89 18.16 5.66 7.07
CA SER A 89 19.44 5.01 7.31
C SER A 89 19.28 3.51 7.55
N GLU A 90 20.31 2.74 7.24
CA GLU A 90 20.35 1.31 7.50
C GLU A 90 20.19 1.01 9.00
N VAL A 91 19.52 -0.09 9.29
CA VAL A 91 19.45 -0.73 10.60
C VAL A 91 20.68 -1.60 10.77
N THR A 92 21.44 -1.37 11.83
CA THR A 92 22.66 -2.13 12.13
C THR A 92 22.55 -2.98 13.39
N GLU A 93 21.51 -2.76 14.19
CA GLU A 93 21.26 -3.47 15.43
C GLU A 93 19.93 -4.22 15.33
N PHE A 94 20.00 -5.55 15.48
CA PHE A 94 18.86 -6.47 15.42
C PHE A 94 18.57 -6.98 16.83
N ASP A 95 17.91 -6.14 17.60
CA ASP A 95 17.65 -6.35 19.02
C ASP A 95 16.14 -6.37 19.35
N GLN A 96 15.82 -6.48 20.62
CA GLN A 96 14.44 -6.47 21.09
C GLN A 96 13.73 -5.14 20.77
N ALA A 97 14.44 -4.02 20.77
CA ALA A 97 13.85 -2.71 20.47
C ALA A 97 13.42 -2.62 19.00
N LEU A 98 14.16 -3.26 18.07
CA LEU A 98 13.74 -3.41 16.67
C LEU A 98 12.49 -4.28 16.57
N SER A 99 12.44 -5.40 17.28
CA SER A 99 11.27 -6.29 17.30
C SER A 99 10.03 -5.58 17.84
N ASP A 100 10.15 -4.84 18.92
CA ASP A 100 9.06 -4.05 19.51
C ASP A 100 8.57 -2.95 18.56
N GLU A 101 9.48 -2.32 17.79
CA GLU A 101 9.15 -1.32 16.78
C GLU A 101 8.36 -1.95 15.62
N ILE A 102 8.76 -3.12 15.14
CA ILE A 102 8.08 -3.90 14.10
C ILE A 102 6.65 -4.24 14.55
N GLU A 103 6.48 -4.78 15.73
CA GLU A 103 5.14 -5.12 16.26
C GLU A 103 4.25 -3.89 16.36
N ARG A 104 4.79 -2.77 16.86
CA ARG A 104 4.06 -1.50 16.90
C ARG A 104 3.65 -1.04 15.51
N MET A 105 4.53 -1.16 14.51
CA MET A 105 4.21 -0.77 13.14
C MET A 105 3.13 -1.67 12.53
N PHE A 106 3.12 -2.97 12.81
CA PHE A 106 2.03 -3.87 12.39
C PHE A 106 0.68 -3.43 12.96
N HIS A 107 0.63 -3.08 14.26
CA HIS A 107 -0.60 -2.59 14.87
C HIS A 107 -1.07 -1.28 14.22
N LEU A 108 -0.18 -0.32 14.02
CA LEU A 108 -0.52 0.96 13.39
C LEU A 108 -1.00 0.79 11.94
N MET A 109 -0.34 -0.07 11.16
CA MET A 109 -0.73 -0.40 9.81
C MET A 109 -2.14 -0.99 9.77
N LYS A 110 -2.40 -2.01 10.58
CA LYS A 110 -3.68 -2.71 10.64
C LYS A 110 -4.82 -1.79 11.12
N ASP A 111 -4.61 -1.07 12.22
CA ASP A 111 -5.60 -0.15 12.77
C ASP A 111 -5.84 1.05 11.84
N GLY A 112 -4.82 1.48 11.09
CA GLY A 112 -4.93 2.51 10.05
C GLY A 112 -5.65 2.04 8.78
N LEU A 113 -5.96 0.74 8.65
CA LEU A 113 -6.47 0.09 7.44
C LEU A 113 -5.50 0.20 6.26
N GLY A 114 -4.20 0.20 6.53
CA GLY A 114 -3.14 0.16 5.52
C GLY A 114 -2.72 -1.27 5.19
N VAL A 115 -2.13 -1.44 4.01
CA VAL A 115 -1.53 -2.70 3.53
C VAL A 115 0.00 -2.70 3.61
N GLY A 116 0.57 -1.52 3.85
CA GLY A 116 1.99 -1.27 4.08
C GLY A 116 2.21 -0.09 5.01
N LEU A 117 3.38 -0.03 5.64
CA LEU A 117 3.82 1.09 6.47
C LEU A 117 5.34 1.12 6.58
N ALA A 118 5.94 2.23 6.20
CA ALA A 118 7.37 2.48 6.35
C ALA A 118 7.69 3.21 7.66
N ALA A 119 8.86 2.98 8.22
CA ALA A 119 9.28 3.59 9.48
C ALA A 119 9.36 5.14 9.40
N THR A 120 9.61 5.72 8.24
CA THR A 120 9.56 7.17 8.02
C THR A 120 8.17 7.77 8.28
N GLN A 121 7.11 7.00 8.02
CA GLN A 121 5.73 7.41 8.29
C GLN A 121 5.38 7.41 9.80
N VAL A 122 6.19 6.77 10.62
CA VAL A 122 6.08 6.87 12.09
C VAL A 122 7.21 7.72 12.70
N GLY A 123 7.85 8.58 11.86
CA GLY A 123 8.86 9.53 12.30
C GLY A 123 10.25 8.92 12.56
N LYS A 124 10.52 7.71 12.07
CA LYS A 124 11.80 7.02 12.26
C LYS A 124 12.57 6.94 10.95
N LEU A 125 13.79 7.49 10.91
CA LEU A 125 14.68 7.43 9.75
C LEU A 125 15.48 6.11 9.71
N ARG A 126 14.78 4.97 9.76
CA ARG A 126 15.33 3.62 9.70
C ARG A 126 14.80 2.91 8.47
N ARG A 127 15.64 2.13 7.78
CA ARG A 127 15.19 1.31 6.65
C ARG A 127 14.45 0.08 7.13
N LEU A 128 13.19 0.28 7.47
CA LEU A 128 12.28 -0.73 7.97
C LEU A 128 10.89 -0.48 7.37
N LEU A 129 10.25 -1.52 6.90
CA LEU A 129 8.85 -1.51 6.48
C LEU A 129 8.13 -2.76 6.98
N VAL A 130 6.82 -2.66 7.08
CA VAL A 130 5.90 -3.78 7.33
C VAL A 130 4.82 -3.78 6.26
N PHE A 131 4.30 -4.96 5.91
CA PHE A 131 3.23 -5.08 4.91
C PHE A 131 2.38 -6.33 5.13
N GLN A 132 1.15 -6.28 4.63
CA GLN A 132 0.20 -7.39 4.58
C GLN A 132 -0.77 -7.11 3.43
N THR A 133 -0.58 -7.78 2.30
CA THR A 133 -1.29 -7.47 1.06
C THR A 133 -2.70 -8.06 0.96
N ASN A 134 -3.02 -9.02 1.81
CA ASN A 134 -4.39 -9.51 1.97
C ASN A 134 -4.68 -9.86 3.44
N ALA A 135 -5.95 -9.91 3.83
CA ALA A 135 -6.37 -10.11 5.23
C ALA A 135 -5.96 -11.48 5.81
N ASP A 136 -5.80 -12.49 4.95
CA ASP A 136 -5.46 -13.86 5.33
C ASP A 136 -3.94 -14.11 5.29
N ALA A 137 -3.16 -13.21 4.69
CA ALA A 137 -1.71 -13.32 4.65
C ALA A 137 -1.10 -13.12 6.05
N VAL A 138 0.03 -13.75 6.29
CA VAL A 138 0.85 -13.46 7.47
C VAL A 138 1.50 -12.09 7.28
N PRO A 139 1.35 -11.14 8.23
CA PRO A 139 2.07 -9.88 8.19
C PRO A 139 3.58 -10.12 8.07
N GLN A 140 4.25 -9.36 7.24
CA GLN A 140 5.68 -9.48 6.97
C GLN A 140 6.40 -8.16 7.25
N GLU A 141 7.62 -8.25 7.72
CA GLU A 141 8.55 -7.14 7.83
C GLU A 141 9.71 -7.28 6.87
N LEU A 142 10.31 -6.16 6.52
CA LEU A 142 11.55 -6.15 5.77
C LEU A 142 12.47 -5.02 6.29
N VAL A 143 13.62 -5.43 6.78
CA VAL A 143 14.68 -4.56 7.29
C VAL A 143 15.72 -4.37 6.19
N ASN A 144 16.20 -3.15 6.01
CA ASN A 144 17.18 -2.78 4.97
C ASN A 144 16.76 -3.21 3.55
N PRO A 145 15.49 -2.97 3.15
CA PRO A 145 15.03 -3.40 1.85
C PRO A 145 15.75 -2.66 0.72
N GLU A 146 16.05 -3.42 -0.35
CA GLU A 146 16.64 -2.93 -1.57
C GLU A 146 16.00 -3.64 -2.77
N ILE A 147 15.56 -2.87 -3.76
CA ILE A 147 15.05 -3.42 -5.02
C ILE A 147 16.25 -3.90 -5.83
N GLU A 148 16.32 -5.21 -6.09
CA GLU A 148 17.36 -5.80 -6.94
C GLU A 148 16.99 -5.77 -8.41
N TRP A 149 15.70 -5.95 -8.71
CA TRP A 149 15.20 -6.00 -10.07
C TRP A 149 13.73 -5.58 -10.15
N LEU A 150 13.37 -4.97 -11.24
CA LEU A 150 12.00 -4.59 -11.62
C LEU A 150 11.74 -5.05 -13.06
N SER A 151 10.51 -5.44 -13.36
CA SER A 151 10.10 -5.75 -14.73
C SER A 151 10.03 -4.52 -15.62
N ASP A 152 10.15 -4.75 -16.94
CA ASP A 152 9.83 -3.73 -17.94
C ASP A 152 8.30 -3.58 -18.14
N GLU A 153 7.53 -4.61 -17.81
CA GLU A 153 6.07 -4.56 -17.77
C GLU A 153 5.62 -3.69 -16.60
N THR A 154 4.71 -2.78 -16.89
CA THR A 154 4.15 -1.85 -15.89
C THR A 154 2.63 -1.88 -15.89
N GLU A 155 2.05 -1.46 -14.79
CA GLU A 155 0.61 -1.32 -14.61
C GLU A 155 0.29 0.03 -13.98
N VAL A 156 -0.70 0.72 -14.55
CA VAL A 156 -1.27 1.94 -13.96
C VAL A 156 -2.39 1.53 -13.02
N ALA A 157 -2.27 1.87 -11.74
CA ALA A 157 -3.34 1.63 -10.77
C ALA A 157 -3.39 2.73 -9.71
N ALA A 158 -4.54 2.81 -9.03
CA ALA A 158 -4.80 3.77 -7.98
C ALA A 158 -3.95 3.46 -6.73
N GLU A 159 -3.36 4.51 -6.13
CA GLU A 159 -2.62 4.44 -4.87
C GLU A 159 -3.08 5.51 -3.90
N GLY A 160 -3.32 5.09 -2.65
CA GLY A 160 -3.47 5.96 -1.49
C GLY A 160 -2.26 5.86 -0.57
N CYS A 161 -2.18 6.74 0.43
CA CYS A 161 -1.10 6.74 1.40
C CYS A 161 -1.61 7.22 2.77
N LEU A 162 -1.30 6.50 3.84
CA LEU A 162 -1.69 6.87 5.21
C LEU A 162 -1.13 8.24 5.63
N SER A 163 0.00 8.66 5.05
CA SER A 163 0.60 9.98 5.26
C SER A 163 -0.02 11.08 4.40
N ILE A 164 -0.91 10.75 3.45
CA ILE A 164 -1.60 11.69 2.55
C ILE A 164 -3.08 11.30 2.51
N PRO A 165 -3.81 11.41 3.64
CA PRO A 165 -5.17 10.92 3.74
C PRO A 165 -6.09 11.64 2.75
N ARG A 166 -7.11 10.93 2.27
CA ARG A 166 -8.12 11.42 1.32
C ARG A 166 -7.58 11.83 -0.05
N VAL A 167 -6.37 11.37 -0.39
CA VAL A 167 -5.79 11.58 -1.72
C VAL A 167 -5.51 10.22 -2.35
N ILE A 168 -6.09 10.00 -3.51
CA ILE A 168 -5.81 8.87 -4.39
C ILE A 168 -5.22 9.44 -5.67
N VAL A 169 -4.20 8.79 -6.19
CA VAL A 169 -3.59 9.09 -7.48
C VAL A 169 -3.34 7.80 -8.23
N GLU A 170 -3.28 7.89 -9.55
CA GLU A 170 -2.78 6.80 -10.37
C GLU A 170 -1.26 6.89 -10.51
N ASP A 171 -0.60 5.75 -10.38
CA ASP A 171 0.84 5.62 -10.59
C ASP A 171 1.15 4.42 -11.48
N ASP A 172 2.09 4.60 -12.40
CA ASP A 172 2.58 3.52 -13.27
C ASP A 172 3.76 2.84 -12.59
N ARG A 173 3.60 1.56 -12.24
CA ARG A 173 4.64 0.79 -11.56
C ARG A 173 4.96 -0.51 -12.28
N PRO A 174 6.22 -0.96 -12.24
CA PRO A 174 6.60 -2.31 -12.60
C PRO A 174 5.72 -3.37 -11.94
N LEU A 175 5.22 -4.29 -12.78
CA LEU A 175 4.30 -5.35 -12.37
C LEU A 175 4.98 -6.40 -11.48
N TYR A 176 6.28 -6.64 -11.68
CA TYR A 176 7.06 -7.59 -10.90
C TYR A 176 8.25 -6.88 -10.25
N ALA A 177 8.58 -7.31 -9.04
CA ALA A 177 9.72 -6.80 -8.29
C ALA A 177 10.46 -7.93 -7.59
N ARG A 178 11.79 -7.86 -7.58
CA ARG A 178 12.62 -8.65 -6.68
C ARG A 178 13.25 -7.73 -5.66
N VAL A 179 12.98 -8.01 -4.38
CA VAL A 179 13.42 -7.19 -3.26
C VAL A 179 14.25 -8.04 -2.30
N ARG A 180 15.45 -7.58 -2.02
CA ARG A 180 16.31 -8.16 -0.98
C ARG A 180 16.17 -7.35 0.30
N GLY A 181 16.29 -8.00 1.44
CA GLY A 181 16.33 -7.37 2.76
C GLY A 181 16.73 -8.35 3.83
N GLN A 182 16.35 -8.05 5.05
CA GLN A 182 16.59 -8.89 6.23
C GLN A 182 15.31 -9.01 7.04
N ASP A 183 15.15 -10.13 7.74
CA ASP A 183 14.12 -10.27 8.78
C ASP A 183 14.53 -9.54 10.06
N ARG A 184 13.66 -9.56 11.09
CA ARG A 184 13.92 -8.97 12.41
C ARG A 184 15.14 -9.54 13.16
N ASN A 185 15.64 -10.68 12.71
CA ASN A 185 16.82 -11.35 13.29
C ASN A 185 18.11 -11.07 12.49
N GLY A 186 18.02 -10.30 11.42
CA GLY A 186 19.15 -10.03 10.52
C GLY A 186 19.40 -11.12 9.48
N THR A 187 18.48 -12.09 9.36
CA THR A 187 18.59 -13.15 8.33
C THR A 187 18.21 -12.57 6.97
N GLU A 188 19.02 -12.85 5.95
CA GLU A 188 18.73 -12.39 4.59
C GLU A 188 17.43 -13.00 4.05
N VAL A 189 16.61 -12.16 3.43
CA VAL A 189 15.35 -12.49 2.79
C VAL A 189 15.36 -11.98 1.37
N LEU A 190 14.93 -12.81 0.43
CA LEU A 190 14.68 -12.45 -0.96
C LEU A 190 13.20 -12.68 -1.27
N LEU A 191 12.52 -11.62 -1.68
CA LEU A 191 11.11 -11.66 -2.06
C LEU A 191 10.98 -11.47 -3.57
N GLU A 192 10.22 -12.33 -4.21
CA GLU A 192 9.75 -12.17 -5.60
C GLU A 192 8.26 -11.86 -5.53
N ALA A 193 7.92 -10.61 -5.82
CA ALA A 193 6.59 -10.07 -5.70
C ALA A 193 5.99 -9.73 -7.07
N SER A 194 4.66 -9.81 -7.18
CA SER A 194 3.92 -9.49 -8.40
C SER A 194 2.68 -8.64 -8.09
N GLY A 195 2.19 -7.93 -9.11
CA GLY A 195 0.93 -7.18 -9.03
C GLY A 195 0.88 -6.25 -7.81
N HIS A 196 -0.16 -6.41 -7.01
CA HIS A 196 -0.39 -5.59 -5.84
C HIS A 196 0.73 -5.66 -4.80
N GLU A 197 1.29 -6.85 -4.51
CA GLU A 197 2.39 -6.99 -3.56
C GLU A 197 3.65 -6.26 -4.04
N ALA A 198 4.00 -6.38 -5.32
CA ALA A 198 5.10 -5.64 -5.91
C ALA A 198 4.89 -4.12 -5.81
N ARG A 199 3.65 -3.64 -6.00
CA ARG A 199 3.27 -2.23 -5.85
C ARG A 199 3.45 -1.75 -4.42
N VAL A 200 2.95 -2.50 -3.43
CA VAL A 200 3.10 -2.17 -2.00
C VAL A 200 4.57 -2.09 -1.61
N LEU A 201 5.39 -3.08 -1.97
CA LEU A 201 6.82 -3.06 -1.66
C LEU A 201 7.53 -1.84 -2.28
N GLN A 202 7.22 -1.50 -3.54
CA GLN A 202 7.78 -0.32 -4.20
C GLN A 202 7.34 0.97 -3.51
N HIS A 203 6.07 1.07 -3.09
CA HIS A 203 5.53 2.21 -2.36
C HIS A 203 6.25 2.43 -1.02
N GLU A 204 6.41 1.36 -0.22
CA GLU A 204 7.06 1.47 1.08
C GLU A 204 8.57 1.74 0.96
N ILE A 205 9.24 1.18 -0.05
CA ILE A 205 10.66 1.48 -0.34
C ILE A 205 10.82 2.93 -0.81
N ASP A 206 9.86 3.48 -1.54
CA ASP A 206 9.83 4.89 -1.90
C ASP A 206 9.82 5.78 -0.65
N HIS A 207 8.97 5.47 0.33
CA HIS A 207 8.96 6.18 1.62
C HIS A 207 10.33 6.17 2.30
N LEU A 208 11.03 5.03 2.29
CA LEU A 208 12.38 4.92 2.85
C LEU A 208 13.43 5.73 2.07
N ASN A 209 13.15 6.07 0.82
CA ASN A 209 13.99 6.90 -0.03
C ASN A 209 13.55 8.38 -0.06
N GLY A 210 12.51 8.76 0.71
CA GLY A 210 11.95 10.12 0.75
C GLY A 210 11.11 10.47 -0.48
N VAL A 211 10.58 9.47 -1.18
CA VAL A 211 9.69 9.61 -2.35
C VAL A 211 8.25 9.33 -1.91
N LEU A 212 7.32 10.11 -2.41
CA LEU A 212 5.89 9.98 -2.14
C LEU A 212 5.12 9.75 -3.45
N ILE A 213 3.89 9.22 -3.37
CA ILE A 213 3.01 9.04 -4.54
C ILE A 213 2.88 10.32 -5.37
N LEU A 214 2.84 11.49 -4.72
CA LEU A 214 2.79 12.80 -5.40
C LEU A 214 4.06 13.15 -6.19
N ASP A 215 5.16 12.45 -5.99
CA ASP A 215 6.39 12.65 -6.77
C ASP A 215 6.41 11.79 -8.02
N ARG A 216 5.61 10.70 -8.05
CA ARG A 216 5.54 9.75 -9.15
C ARG A 216 4.40 10.04 -10.10
N THR A 217 3.22 10.32 -9.56
CA THR A 217 2.02 10.54 -10.38
C THR A 217 2.17 11.67 -11.41
N GLU A 218 1.33 11.68 -12.40
CA GLU A 218 1.30 12.70 -13.46
C GLU A 218 1.11 14.11 -12.91
N LYS A 219 1.68 15.10 -13.61
CA LYS A 219 1.64 16.52 -13.21
C LYS A 219 0.20 17.05 -13.00
N LYS A 220 -0.78 16.57 -13.81
CA LYS A 220 -2.18 16.98 -13.70
C LYS A 220 -2.77 16.51 -12.36
N GLN A 221 -2.62 15.24 -12.05
CA GLN A 221 -3.09 14.63 -10.80
C GLN A 221 -2.40 15.25 -9.58
N ARG A 222 -1.06 15.38 -9.62
CA ARG A 222 -0.30 16.06 -8.57
C ARG A 222 -0.83 17.47 -8.28
N LYS A 223 -1.14 18.24 -9.31
CA LYS A 223 -1.67 19.61 -9.16
C LYS A 223 -3.05 19.59 -8.51
N GLY A 224 -3.94 18.67 -8.90
CA GLY A 224 -5.26 18.47 -8.32
C GLY A 224 -5.16 18.08 -6.85
N ALA A 225 -4.39 17.02 -6.54
CA ALA A 225 -4.15 16.55 -5.17
C ALA A 225 -3.58 17.63 -4.25
N MET A 226 -2.59 18.39 -4.72
CA MET A 226 -2.02 19.52 -3.96
C MET A 226 -3.01 20.67 -3.71
N LYS A 227 -3.95 20.87 -4.63
CA LYS A 227 -5.03 21.85 -4.44
C LYS A 227 -6.03 21.36 -3.39
N ALA A 228 -6.44 20.10 -3.46
CA ALA A 228 -7.35 19.47 -2.50
C ALA A 228 -6.74 19.47 -1.08
N LEU A 229 -5.48 19.02 -0.93
CA LEU A 229 -4.77 19.02 0.35
C LEU A 229 -4.76 20.39 1.02
N ARG A 230 -4.53 21.49 0.26
CA ARG A 230 -4.55 22.86 0.80
C ARG A 230 -5.90 23.31 1.30
N ARG A 231 -6.98 22.68 0.80
CA ARG A 231 -8.37 22.98 1.16
C ARG A 231 -8.96 22.04 2.20
N GLY A 232 -8.22 20.95 2.53
CA GLY A 232 -8.72 19.88 3.36
C GLY A 232 -9.78 19.01 2.66
N GLU A 233 -9.81 19.05 1.32
CA GLU A 233 -10.72 18.30 0.45
C GLU A 233 -10.11 16.94 0.08
N SER A 234 -10.94 16.01 -0.39
CA SER A 234 -10.48 14.75 -1.03
C SER A 234 -10.06 15.00 -2.47
N PHE A 235 -9.28 14.07 -3.01
CA PHE A 235 -8.91 14.04 -4.42
C PHE A 235 -8.87 12.60 -4.92
N SER A 236 -9.57 12.34 -6.01
CA SER A 236 -9.43 11.14 -6.83
C SER A 236 -9.28 11.54 -8.31
N PRO A 237 -8.54 10.78 -9.13
CA PRO A 237 -8.38 11.07 -10.56
C PRO A 237 -9.69 11.13 -11.34
N HIS A 238 -10.74 10.48 -10.84
CA HIS A 238 -12.04 10.32 -11.48
C HIS A 238 -13.10 11.32 -10.99
N ASP A 239 -12.78 12.21 -10.05
CA ASP A 239 -13.72 13.20 -9.51
C ASP A 239 -14.03 14.37 -10.47
N ASP A 240 -13.32 14.48 -11.59
CA ASP A 240 -13.45 15.58 -12.57
C ASP A 240 -14.22 15.17 -13.86
N ASP A 241 -14.77 13.94 -13.96
CA ASP A 241 -15.59 13.44 -15.06
C ASP A 241 -17.07 13.32 -14.62
#